data_ea62e533d7018ecce9765846a444c6d5
#
_entry.id   ea62e533d7018ecce9765846a444c6d5
#
_cell.length_a   1.000
_cell.length_b   1.000
_cell.length_c   1.000
_cell.angle_alpha   90.00
_cell.angle_beta   90.00
_cell.angle_gamma   90.00
#
_symmetry.space_group_name_H-M   'P 1'
#
loop_
_entity.id
_entity.type
_entity.pdbx_description
1 polymer ?
#
loop_
_entity_poly.entity_id
_entity_poly.type
_entity_poly.pdbx_seq_one_letter_code
_entity_poly.pdbx_strand_id
1 'polypeptide(L)'
;GVKGHKARVSQSFSDILSTMDASGMLTFQGHKGKQYFFFDGMYLDLSDTGQISAGVFTDVGVTTTRLQAAWGVSVKEWESSSLHVFAGLRYWNLKNELTIRTASAPLRHFSDTESWLDPLIGIRFSTRLSPNLSFTAIVDAGGFGMGSDFTWGGMADFSWRISERTSLEIGYRYLYVDYEKDGFTMDAYNDGLFIGFTWKLK
;
A
#
# COMPACT_ATOMS: atom_id res chain seq x y z
N GLY A 1 9.45 -0.60 14.57
CA GLY A 1 10.61 -0.72 15.49
C GLY A 1 10.59 -2.03 16.23
N VAL A 2 11.75 -2.65 16.42
CA VAL A 2 11.88 -3.81 17.34
C VAL A 2 11.71 -3.30 18.76
N LYS A 3 10.96 -4.01 19.61
CA LYS A 3 10.58 -3.61 20.99
C LYS A 3 11.59 -2.69 21.70
N GLY A 4 11.19 -1.43 21.92
CA GLY A 4 11.97 -0.43 22.66
C GLY A 4 12.82 0.55 21.84
N HIS A 5 12.87 0.43 20.52
CA HIS A 5 13.60 1.39 19.66
C HIS A 5 12.68 1.96 18.59
N LYS A 6 12.42 3.28 18.65
CA LYS A 6 11.71 4.02 17.61
C LYS A 6 12.66 4.23 16.44
N ALA A 7 12.46 3.55 15.33
CA ALA A 7 13.12 3.87 14.07
C ALA A 7 12.11 4.56 13.15
N ARG A 8 12.34 5.84 12.84
CA ARG A 8 11.67 6.49 11.71
C ARG A 8 12.37 6.02 10.45
N VAL A 9 11.68 5.25 9.65
CA VAL A 9 12.17 4.84 8.34
C VAL A 9 11.43 5.68 7.30
N SER A 10 12.09 6.71 6.79
CA SER A 10 11.67 7.41 5.58
C SER A 10 12.52 6.88 4.43
N GLN A 11 11.92 6.10 3.54
CA GLN A 11 12.60 5.61 2.34
C GLN A 11 12.06 6.36 1.13
N SER A 12 12.97 6.90 0.32
CA SER A 12 12.59 7.46 -0.98
C SER A 12 12.30 6.34 -1.98
N PHE A 13 11.61 6.68 -3.06
CA PHE A 13 11.33 5.72 -4.14
C PHE A 13 12.60 5.05 -4.69
N SER A 14 13.72 5.78 -4.80
CA SER A 14 15.01 5.24 -5.20
C SER A 14 15.59 4.25 -4.19
N ASP A 15 15.40 4.50 -2.89
CA ASP A 15 15.87 3.61 -1.82
C ASP A 15 15.05 2.30 -1.84
N ILE A 16 13.73 2.41 -1.99
CA ILE A 16 12.84 1.25 -2.14
C ILE A 16 13.23 0.41 -3.35
N LEU A 17 13.50 1.03 -4.50
CA LEU A 17 13.92 0.28 -5.71
C LEU A 17 15.25 -0.44 -5.53
N SER A 18 16.18 0.10 -4.76
CA SER A 18 17.50 -0.52 -4.53
C SER A 18 17.48 -1.67 -3.54
N THR A 19 16.49 -1.72 -2.64
CA THR A 19 16.31 -2.74 -1.59
C THR A 19 15.12 -3.67 -1.85
N MET A 20 14.40 -3.47 -2.96
CA MET A 20 13.20 -4.23 -3.29
C MET A 20 13.54 -5.57 -3.91
N ASP A 21 13.21 -6.65 -3.21
CA ASP A 21 13.32 -8.02 -3.72
C ASP A 21 12.10 -8.39 -4.57
N ALA A 22 10.90 -8.01 -4.12
CA ALA A 22 9.68 -8.24 -4.86
C ALA A 22 8.59 -7.22 -4.50
N SER A 23 7.77 -6.85 -5.47
CA SER A 23 6.55 -6.08 -5.24
C SER A 23 5.46 -6.46 -6.24
N GLY A 24 4.21 -6.35 -5.79
CA GLY A 24 3.07 -6.58 -6.65
C GLY A 24 1.80 -5.93 -6.11
N MET A 25 0.94 -5.51 -7.04
CA MET A 25 -0.38 -4.97 -6.70
C MET A 25 -1.44 -5.63 -7.58
N LEU A 26 -2.59 -5.89 -7.00
CA LEU A 26 -3.75 -6.43 -7.69
C LEU A 26 -5.00 -5.71 -7.21
N THR A 27 -5.75 -5.16 -8.14
CA THR A 27 -6.99 -4.44 -7.84
C THR A 27 -8.15 -5.02 -8.62
N PHE A 28 -9.25 -5.32 -7.93
CA PHE A 28 -10.53 -5.66 -8.54
C PHE A 28 -11.53 -4.55 -8.27
N GLN A 29 -12.24 -4.14 -9.30
CA GLN A 29 -13.27 -3.11 -9.19
C GLN A 29 -14.55 -3.59 -9.87
N GLY A 30 -15.69 -3.27 -9.28
CA GLY A 30 -17.01 -3.60 -9.85
C GLY A 30 -18.02 -2.49 -9.61
N HIS A 31 -18.96 -2.35 -10.57
CA HIS A 31 -20.07 -1.42 -10.48
C HIS A 31 -21.38 -2.14 -10.73
N LYS A 32 -22.40 -1.85 -9.93
CA LYS A 32 -23.78 -2.32 -10.15
C LYS A 32 -24.77 -1.19 -9.83
N GLY A 33 -25.29 -0.55 -10.87
CA GLY A 33 -26.07 0.68 -10.71
C GLY A 33 -25.19 1.77 -10.08
N LYS A 34 -25.65 2.34 -8.96
CA LYS A 34 -24.89 3.34 -8.20
C LYS A 34 -23.87 2.74 -7.23
N GLN A 35 -23.83 1.43 -7.09
CA GLN A 35 -22.90 0.76 -6.17
C GLN A 35 -21.56 0.55 -6.80
N TYR A 36 -20.53 0.71 -5.98
CA TYR A 36 -19.12 0.51 -6.32
C TYR A 36 -18.49 -0.43 -5.31
N PHE A 37 -17.69 -1.37 -5.78
CA PHE A 37 -16.94 -2.30 -4.96
C PHE A 37 -15.50 -2.27 -5.41
N PHE A 38 -14.58 -2.31 -4.48
CA PHE A 38 -13.20 -2.60 -4.83
C PHE A 38 -12.52 -3.48 -3.79
N PHE A 39 -11.59 -4.27 -4.29
CA PHE A 39 -10.62 -5.02 -3.52
C PHE A 39 -9.23 -4.66 -4.05
N ASP A 40 -8.31 -4.36 -3.15
CA ASP A 40 -6.95 -3.97 -3.49
C ASP A 40 -5.97 -4.73 -2.59
N GLY A 41 -5.04 -5.44 -3.21
CA GLY A 41 -3.95 -6.15 -2.54
C GLY A 41 -2.61 -5.58 -2.94
N MET A 42 -1.71 -5.42 -1.98
CA MET A 42 -0.33 -5.02 -2.18
C MET A 42 0.59 -5.97 -1.39
N TYR A 43 1.63 -6.40 -2.04
CA TYR A 43 2.75 -7.12 -1.45
C TYR A 43 4.03 -6.34 -1.73
N LEU A 44 4.85 -6.16 -0.70
CA LEU A 44 6.14 -5.49 -0.80
C LEU A 44 7.13 -6.26 0.08
N ASP A 45 8.24 -6.65 -0.51
CA ASP A 45 9.35 -7.35 0.14
C ASP A 45 10.63 -6.56 -0.08
N LEU A 46 11.24 -6.15 1.03
CA LEU A 46 12.44 -5.33 1.05
C LEU A 46 13.49 -6.04 1.86
N SER A 47 14.72 -6.10 1.35
CA SER A 47 15.88 -6.56 2.12
C SER A 47 17.05 -5.60 1.97
N ASP A 48 17.81 -5.45 3.04
CA ASP A 48 19.04 -4.68 3.05
C ASP A 48 20.10 -5.40 3.88
N THR A 49 21.34 -5.36 3.37
CA THR A 49 22.50 -5.96 4.03
C THR A 49 23.47 -4.88 4.44
N GLY A 50 23.68 -4.72 5.74
CA GLY A 50 24.60 -3.75 6.32
C GLY A 50 25.78 -4.38 7.03
N GLN A 51 26.85 -3.62 7.20
CA GLN A 51 27.97 -3.96 8.06
C GLN A 51 28.03 -2.94 9.21
N ILE A 52 27.83 -3.41 10.46
CA ILE A 52 27.86 -2.52 11.64
C ILE A 52 29.31 -2.26 12.10
N SER A 53 30.16 -3.29 12.02
CA SER A 53 31.57 -3.19 12.38
C SER A 53 32.39 -4.27 11.66
N ALA A 54 33.72 -4.23 11.79
CA ALA A 54 34.59 -5.24 11.18
C ALA A 54 34.18 -6.66 11.63
N GLY A 55 33.72 -7.49 10.68
CA GLY A 55 33.29 -8.86 10.90
C GLY A 55 31.88 -9.04 11.47
N VAL A 56 31.05 -7.97 11.56
CA VAL A 56 29.64 -8.03 11.97
C VAL A 56 28.75 -7.51 10.84
N PHE A 57 27.98 -8.42 10.27
CA PHE A 57 27.04 -8.16 9.19
C PHE A 57 25.61 -8.29 9.69
N THR A 58 24.71 -7.49 9.17
CA THR A 58 23.27 -7.55 9.45
C THR A 58 22.50 -7.65 8.16
N ASP A 59 21.54 -8.56 8.12
CA ASP A 59 20.52 -8.61 7.08
C ASP A 59 19.20 -8.21 7.71
N VAL A 60 18.55 -7.22 7.16
CA VAL A 60 17.24 -6.72 7.59
C VAL A 60 16.25 -7.00 6.47
N GLY A 61 15.17 -7.71 6.80
CA GLY A 61 14.06 -7.96 5.89
C GLY A 61 12.76 -7.34 6.42
N VAL A 62 11.97 -6.73 5.53
CA VAL A 62 10.65 -6.21 5.84
C VAL A 62 9.69 -6.64 4.74
N THR A 63 8.77 -7.53 5.11
CA THR A 63 7.69 -7.96 4.21
C THR A 63 6.38 -7.32 4.65
N THR A 64 5.75 -6.59 3.75
CA THR A 64 4.44 -5.94 3.99
C THR A 64 3.40 -6.54 3.06
N THR A 65 2.32 -7.05 3.64
CA THR A 65 1.09 -7.41 2.92
C THR A 65 -0.04 -6.50 3.37
N ARG A 66 -0.69 -5.86 2.43
CA ARG A 66 -1.86 -5.03 2.68
C ARG A 66 -3.00 -5.48 1.79
N LEU A 67 -4.15 -5.77 2.41
CA LEU A 67 -5.40 -6.08 1.71
C LEU A 67 -6.45 -5.05 2.10
N GLN A 68 -7.20 -4.56 1.12
CA GLN A 68 -8.25 -3.57 1.34
C GLN A 68 -9.50 -3.99 0.58
N ALA A 69 -10.64 -3.94 1.24
CA ALA A 69 -11.93 -4.16 0.62
C ALA A 69 -12.87 -3.03 1.00
N ALA A 70 -13.58 -2.47 0.03
CA ALA A 70 -14.52 -1.38 0.28
C ALA A 70 -15.75 -1.49 -0.61
N TRP A 71 -16.84 -0.94 -0.09
CA TRP A 71 -18.10 -0.74 -0.77
C TRP A 71 -18.49 0.73 -0.69
N GLY A 72 -19.03 1.24 -1.77
CA GLY A 72 -19.40 2.63 -1.90
C GLY A 72 -20.60 2.86 -2.80
N VAL A 73 -21.02 4.11 -2.84
CA VAL A 73 -22.13 4.55 -3.68
C VAL A 73 -21.75 5.82 -4.44
N SER A 74 -22.29 5.93 -5.66
CA SER A 74 -22.20 7.16 -6.45
C SER A 74 -23.08 8.23 -5.79
N VAL A 75 -22.47 9.32 -5.34
CA VAL A 75 -23.16 10.47 -4.75
C VAL A 75 -23.45 11.54 -5.77
N LYS A 76 -22.66 11.57 -6.84
CA LYS A 76 -22.84 12.50 -7.95
C LYS A 76 -22.35 11.89 -9.26
N GLU A 77 -23.16 12.04 -10.28
CA GLU A 77 -22.82 11.66 -11.66
C GLU A 77 -22.99 12.86 -12.56
N TRP A 78 -22.03 13.05 -13.45
CA TRP A 78 -22.04 14.01 -14.54
C TRP A 78 -21.90 13.24 -15.86
N GLU A 79 -22.03 13.88 -16.97
CA GLU A 79 -21.92 13.24 -18.28
C GLU A 79 -20.62 12.44 -18.48
N SER A 80 -19.49 12.97 -18.00
CA SER A 80 -18.16 12.34 -18.17
C SER A 80 -17.49 12.00 -16.85
N SER A 81 -18.11 12.27 -15.70
CA SER A 81 -17.46 12.14 -14.40
C SER A 81 -18.38 11.51 -13.38
N SER A 82 -17.80 10.91 -12.36
CA SER A 82 -18.54 10.38 -11.20
C SER A 82 -17.78 10.60 -9.90
N LEU A 83 -18.51 10.82 -8.83
CA LEU A 83 -18.01 10.92 -7.47
C LEU A 83 -18.67 9.84 -6.61
N HIS A 84 -17.85 9.02 -5.98
CA HIS A 84 -18.29 7.98 -5.06
C HIS A 84 -17.77 8.29 -3.65
N VAL A 85 -18.56 7.93 -2.64
CA VAL A 85 -18.11 7.77 -1.27
C VAL A 85 -18.09 6.29 -0.94
N PHE A 86 -17.14 5.86 -0.15
CA PHE A 86 -17.01 4.45 0.21
C PHE A 86 -16.56 4.30 1.67
N ALA A 87 -16.86 3.12 2.23
CA ALA A 87 -16.33 2.66 3.50
C ALA A 87 -15.83 1.21 3.33
N GLY A 88 -14.91 0.82 4.16
CA GLY A 88 -14.29 -0.50 4.04
C GLY A 88 -13.38 -0.85 5.18
N LEU A 89 -12.57 -1.88 4.93
CA LEU A 89 -11.59 -2.41 5.85
C LEU A 89 -10.23 -2.54 5.13
N ARG A 90 -9.16 -2.25 5.86
CA ARG A 90 -7.78 -2.44 5.44
C ARG A 90 -7.08 -3.36 6.42
N TYR A 91 -6.64 -4.50 5.95
CA TYR A 91 -5.83 -5.45 6.70
C TYR A 91 -4.36 -5.22 6.41
N TRP A 92 -3.56 -5.22 7.47
CA TRP A 92 -2.12 -5.13 7.43
C TRP A 92 -1.50 -6.40 8.01
N ASN A 93 -0.43 -6.86 7.38
CA ASN A 93 0.49 -7.84 7.93
C ASN A 93 1.90 -7.36 7.61
N LEU A 94 2.66 -7.14 8.67
CA LEU A 94 4.04 -6.67 8.61
C LEU A 94 4.94 -7.69 9.29
N LYS A 95 5.87 -8.26 8.54
CA LYS A 95 6.90 -9.17 9.05
C LYS A 95 8.25 -8.47 9.00
N ASN A 96 8.92 -8.39 10.14
CA ASN A 96 10.27 -7.86 10.26
C ASN A 96 11.23 -9.01 10.57
N GLU A 97 12.34 -9.08 9.87
CA GLU A 97 13.39 -10.07 10.08
C GLU A 97 14.73 -9.37 10.26
N LEU A 98 15.48 -9.78 11.25
CA LEU A 98 16.83 -9.31 11.52
C LEU A 98 17.75 -10.51 11.72
N THR A 99 18.74 -10.63 10.87
CA THR A 99 19.79 -11.65 10.99
C THR A 99 21.12 -10.99 11.26
N ILE A 100 21.80 -11.40 12.34
CA ILE A 100 23.13 -10.92 12.70
C ILE A 100 24.12 -12.04 12.48
N ARG A 101 25.13 -11.79 11.64
CA ARG A 101 26.23 -12.70 11.35
C ARG A 101 27.54 -12.14 11.87
N THR A 102 28.29 -12.96 12.63
CA THR A 102 29.62 -12.60 13.11
C THR A 102 30.59 -13.75 12.82
N ALA A 103 31.87 -13.43 12.59
CA ALA A 103 32.89 -14.44 12.31
C ALA A 103 33.17 -15.37 13.50
N SER A 104 32.82 -14.98 14.72
CA SER A 104 33.21 -15.64 15.98
C SER A 104 32.03 -16.06 16.86
N ALA A 105 30.78 -15.87 16.45
CA ALA A 105 29.61 -16.26 17.23
C ALA A 105 28.51 -16.89 16.34
N PRO A 106 27.61 -17.70 16.93
CA PRO A 106 26.49 -18.29 16.21
C PRO A 106 25.60 -17.22 15.57
N LEU A 107 25.02 -17.57 14.41
CA LEU A 107 23.99 -16.78 13.73
C LEU A 107 22.83 -16.46 14.69
N ARG A 108 22.43 -15.20 14.78
CA ARG A 108 21.24 -14.79 15.54
C ARG A 108 20.19 -14.29 14.56
N HIS A 109 19.03 -14.93 14.58
CA HIS A 109 17.87 -14.58 13.77
C HIS A 109 16.72 -14.16 14.69
N PHE A 110 16.14 -13.00 14.40
CA PHE A 110 14.98 -12.46 15.07
C PHE A 110 13.89 -12.23 14.02
N SER A 111 12.69 -12.67 14.30
CA SER A 111 11.52 -12.44 13.43
C SER A 111 10.36 -12.00 14.30
N ASP A 112 9.66 -10.97 13.86
CA ASP A 112 8.45 -10.47 14.50
C ASP A 112 7.40 -10.19 13.44
N THR A 113 6.12 -10.50 13.74
CA THR A 113 5.02 -10.31 12.80
C THR A 113 3.86 -9.64 13.50
N GLU A 114 3.47 -8.48 12.99
CA GLU A 114 2.32 -7.75 13.46
C GLU A 114 1.21 -7.72 12.41
N SER A 115 -0.04 -7.84 12.87
CA SER A 115 -1.22 -7.81 12.01
C SER A 115 -2.34 -7.04 12.66
N TRP A 116 -3.00 -6.18 11.89
CA TRP A 116 -4.14 -5.43 12.37
C TRP A 116 -5.14 -5.11 11.25
N LEU A 117 -6.30 -4.61 11.66
CA LEU A 117 -7.39 -4.26 10.77
C LEU A 117 -7.86 -2.83 11.05
N ASP A 118 -7.87 -2.01 10.00
CA ASP A 118 -8.33 -0.62 10.04
C ASP A 118 -9.68 -0.48 9.36
N PRO A 119 -10.70 0.09 10.01
CA PRO A 119 -11.83 0.65 9.29
C PRO A 119 -11.38 1.88 8.49
N LEU A 120 -12.00 2.11 7.35
CA LEU A 120 -11.68 3.26 6.50
C LEU A 120 -12.92 3.85 5.83
N ILE A 121 -12.82 5.12 5.52
CA ILE A 121 -13.77 5.86 4.67
C ILE A 121 -12.99 6.63 3.61
N GLY A 122 -13.61 6.87 2.46
CA GLY A 122 -12.94 7.62 1.41
C GLY A 122 -13.86 8.11 0.31
N ILE A 123 -13.24 8.79 -0.62
CA ILE A 123 -13.87 9.30 -1.82
C ILE A 123 -13.10 8.84 -3.05
N ARG A 124 -13.82 8.59 -4.14
CA ARG A 124 -13.27 8.31 -5.45
C ARG A 124 -13.90 9.22 -6.48
N PHE A 125 -13.09 9.99 -7.15
CA PHE A 125 -13.47 10.77 -8.32
C PHE A 125 -12.92 10.09 -9.57
N SER A 126 -13.72 9.98 -10.63
CA SER A 126 -13.23 9.56 -11.93
C SER A 126 -13.88 10.38 -13.03
N THR A 127 -13.10 10.67 -14.07
CA THR A 127 -13.56 11.45 -15.22
C THR A 127 -12.97 10.90 -16.51
N ARG A 128 -13.77 10.96 -17.57
CA ARG A 128 -13.33 10.66 -18.93
C ARG A 128 -12.83 11.96 -19.56
N LEU A 129 -11.55 12.04 -19.85
CA LEU A 129 -10.89 13.19 -20.46
C LEU A 129 -11.01 13.17 -21.99
N SER A 130 -11.01 11.96 -22.57
CA SER A 130 -11.21 11.73 -24.00
C SER A 130 -11.80 10.32 -24.23
N PRO A 131 -12.17 9.94 -25.48
CA PRO A 131 -12.67 8.60 -25.76
C PRO A 131 -11.76 7.45 -25.26
N ASN A 132 -10.45 7.69 -25.19
CA ASN A 132 -9.46 6.68 -24.81
C ASN A 132 -8.69 7.01 -23.53
N LEU A 133 -8.93 8.15 -22.88
CA LEU A 133 -8.19 8.56 -21.69
C LEU A 133 -9.15 8.88 -20.56
N SER A 134 -8.91 8.29 -19.40
CA SER A 134 -9.63 8.57 -18.16
C SER A 134 -8.65 8.94 -17.05
N PHE A 135 -9.12 9.71 -16.09
CA PHE A 135 -8.42 10.05 -14.87
C PHE A 135 -9.21 9.56 -13.67
N THR A 136 -8.52 9.00 -12.69
CA THR A 136 -9.10 8.59 -11.40
C THR A 136 -8.28 9.16 -10.26
N ALA A 137 -8.95 9.62 -9.21
CA ALA A 137 -8.34 10.00 -7.95
C ALA A 137 -9.11 9.35 -6.79
N ILE A 138 -8.40 8.78 -5.84
CA ILE A 138 -8.94 8.16 -4.63
C ILE A 138 -8.22 8.75 -3.43
N VAL A 139 -8.97 9.10 -2.38
CA VAL A 139 -8.42 9.49 -1.09
C VAL A 139 -9.22 8.79 -0.01
N ASP A 140 -8.54 8.24 0.96
CA ASP A 140 -9.15 7.58 2.12
C ASP A 140 -8.43 7.92 3.42
N ALA A 141 -9.16 7.78 4.53
CA ALA A 141 -8.62 7.84 5.88
C ALA A 141 -9.18 6.68 6.71
N GLY A 142 -8.41 6.20 7.67
CA GLY A 142 -8.76 5.02 8.45
C GLY A 142 -7.98 4.89 9.75
N GLY A 143 -8.11 3.71 10.39
CA GLY A 143 -7.55 3.41 11.69
C GLY A 143 -8.46 3.90 12.81
N PHE A 144 -8.48 5.21 13.04
CA PHE A 144 -9.31 5.89 14.05
C PHE A 144 -9.13 5.29 15.45
N GLY A 145 -7.93 4.78 15.78
CA GLY A 145 -7.63 4.14 17.06
C GLY A 145 -8.23 2.73 17.25
N MET A 146 -8.80 2.11 16.21
CA MET A 146 -9.32 0.73 16.28
C MET A 146 -8.25 -0.30 15.91
N GLY A 147 -7.41 -0.01 14.94
CA GLY A 147 -6.21 -0.73 14.57
C GLY A 147 -5.04 0.23 14.61
N SER A 148 -4.75 0.93 13.51
CA SER A 148 -3.85 2.08 13.50
C SER A 148 -4.44 3.24 14.29
N ASP A 149 -3.59 4.06 14.90
CA ASP A 149 -4.02 5.34 15.46
C ASP A 149 -4.57 6.23 14.36
N PHE A 150 -3.86 6.27 13.23
CA PHE A 150 -4.31 6.93 12.02
C PHE A 150 -3.64 6.35 10.78
N THR A 151 -4.40 6.22 9.70
CA THR A 151 -3.88 5.92 8.36
C THR A 151 -4.59 6.77 7.32
N TRP A 152 -3.90 7.18 6.29
CA TRP A 152 -4.54 7.81 5.14
C TRP A 152 -3.82 7.43 3.86
N GLY A 153 -4.58 7.37 2.77
CA GLY A 153 -4.05 7.04 1.45
C GLY A 153 -4.57 7.97 0.38
N GLY A 154 -3.74 8.17 -0.64
CA GLY A 154 -4.10 8.87 -1.86
C GLY A 154 -3.57 8.12 -3.07
N MET A 155 -4.36 8.07 -4.13
CA MET A 155 -3.95 7.53 -5.42
C MET A 155 -4.51 8.40 -6.53
N ALA A 156 -3.72 8.67 -7.56
CA ALA A 156 -4.19 9.32 -8.77
C ALA A 156 -3.55 8.64 -9.98
N ASP A 157 -4.37 8.32 -10.99
CA ASP A 157 -3.91 7.64 -12.20
C ASP A 157 -4.57 8.15 -13.47
N PHE A 158 -3.84 7.99 -14.56
CA PHE A 158 -4.34 8.08 -15.92
C PHE A 158 -4.44 6.67 -16.51
N SER A 159 -5.62 6.35 -17.05
CA SER A 159 -5.92 5.09 -17.70
C SER A 159 -6.12 5.32 -19.19
N TRP A 160 -5.23 4.74 -20.01
CA TRP A 160 -5.26 4.83 -21.46
C TRP A 160 -5.79 3.54 -22.07
N ARG A 161 -6.92 3.60 -22.76
CA ARG A 161 -7.52 2.45 -23.44
C ARG A 161 -6.67 2.03 -24.64
N ILE A 162 -6.09 0.83 -24.58
CA ILE A 162 -5.31 0.22 -25.67
C ILE A 162 -6.22 -0.63 -26.57
N SER A 163 -7.21 -1.31 -25.98
CA SER A 163 -8.18 -2.13 -26.69
C SER A 163 -9.56 -1.99 -26.05
N GLU A 164 -10.56 -2.71 -26.56
CA GLU A 164 -11.91 -2.74 -25.96
C GLU A 164 -11.95 -3.22 -24.51
N ARG A 165 -10.96 -4.03 -24.11
CA ARG A 165 -10.91 -4.66 -22.79
C ARG A 165 -9.68 -4.30 -21.97
N THR A 166 -8.66 -3.68 -22.56
CA THR A 166 -7.37 -3.45 -21.90
C THR A 166 -7.06 -1.96 -21.86
N SER A 167 -6.66 -1.48 -20.72
CA SER A 167 -6.11 -0.15 -20.52
C SER A 167 -4.73 -0.23 -19.85
N LEU A 168 -3.84 0.68 -20.23
CA LEU A 168 -2.58 0.96 -19.53
C LEU A 168 -2.87 2.01 -18.47
N GLU A 169 -2.39 1.79 -17.25
CA GLU A 169 -2.51 2.72 -16.15
C GLU A 169 -1.14 3.23 -15.71
N ILE A 170 -1.04 4.53 -15.51
CA ILE A 170 0.14 5.18 -14.95
C ILE A 170 -0.34 6.13 -13.89
N GLY A 171 0.19 6.01 -12.69
CA GLY A 171 -0.27 6.79 -11.57
C GLY A 171 0.75 6.92 -10.46
N TYR A 172 0.33 7.61 -9.42
CA TYR A 172 1.07 7.79 -8.19
C TYR A 172 0.19 7.40 -7.01
N ARG A 173 0.78 6.69 -6.07
CA ARG A 173 0.12 6.29 -4.81
C ARG A 173 0.94 6.81 -3.64
N TYR A 174 0.23 7.24 -2.62
CA TYR A 174 0.76 7.59 -1.31
C TYR A 174 -0.04 6.87 -0.23
N LEU A 175 0.63 6.39 0.80
CA LEU A 175 0.02 5.74 1.93
C LEU A 175 0.83 6.03 3.19
N TYR A 176 0.17 6.55 4.21
CA TYR A 176 0.72 6.81 5.53
C TYR A 176 0.04 5.92 6.57
N VAL A 177 0.79 5.46 7.55
CA VAL A 177 0.30 4.69 8.67
C VAL A 177 1.03 5.10 9.96
N ASP A 178 0.24 5.34 11.00
CA ASP A 178 0.66 5.52 12.38
C ASP A 178 -0.01 4.46 13.23
N TYR A 179 0.78 3.52 13.74
CA TYR A 179 0.32 2.37 14.52
C TYR A 179 1.23 2.17 15.72
N GLU A 180 0.64 2.10 16.92
CA GLU A 180 1.37 1.78 18.14
C GLU A 180 0.57 0.78 18.98
N LYS A 181 1.17 -0.38 19.28
CA LYS A 181 0.58 -1.40 20.13
C LYS A 181 1.66 -2.30 20.73
N ASP A 182 1.50 -2.65 22.02
CA ASP A 182 2.35 -3.63 22.75
C ASP A 182 3.86 -3.40 22.62
N GLY A 183 4.27 -2.11 22.47
CA GLY A 183 5.66 -1.70 22.32
C GLY A 183 6.18 -1.79 20.87
N PHE A 184 5.35 -2.20 19.92
CA PHE A 184 5.61 -2.04 18.50
C PHE A 184 5.10 -0.67 18.04
N THR A 185 5.89 0.07 17.27
CA THR A 185 5.51 1.36 16.70
C THR A 185 5.87 1.37 15.21
N MET A 186 4.91 1.75 14.37
CA MET A 186 5.09 1.99 12.96
C MET A 186 4.57 3.40 12.63
N ASP A 187 5.46 4.34 12.37
CA ASP A 187 5.18 5.68 11.85
C ASP A 187 5.92 5.76 10.51
N ALA A 188 5.19 5.45 9.42
CA ALA A 188 5.80 5.27 8.12
C ALA A 188 4.88 5.72 6.99
N TYR A 189 5.49 6.09 5.87
CA TYR A 189 4.78 6.28 4.62
C TYR A 189 5.42 5.44 3.50
N ASN A 190 4.61 5.07 2.54
CA ASN A 190 5.02 4.42 1.30
C ASN A 190 4.40 5.20 0.15
N ASP A 191 5.24 5.63 -0.78
CA ASP A 191 4.78 6.39 -1.92
C ASP A 191 5.59 6.04 -3.18
N GLY A 192 4.96 6.21 -4.34
CA GLY A 192 5.67 5.95 -5.59
C GLY A 192 4.78 5.97 -6.82
N LEU A 193 5.46 5.98 -7.96
CA LEU A 193 4.84 5.77 -9.26
C LEU A 193 4.49 4.29 -9.45
N PHE A 194 3.40 4.04 -10.12
CA PHE A 194 3.06 2.69 -10.58
C PHE A 194 2.67 2.68 -12.05
N ILE A 195 2.89 1.54 -12.67
CA ILE A 195 2.43 1.22 -14.02
C ILE A 195 1.68 -0.11 -13.91
N GLY A 196 0.52 -0.19 -14.53
CA GLY A 196 -0.32 -1.37 -14.49
C GLY A 196 -1.17 -1.53 -15.74
N PHE A 197 -1.88 -2.66 -15.76
CA PHE A 197 -2.88 -2.93 -16.80
C PHE A 197 -4.20 -3.25 -16.14
N THR A 198 -5.26 -2.61 -16.62
CA THR A 198 -6.63 -2.98 -16.27
C THR A 198 -7.23 -3.84 -17.36
N TRP A 199 -7.84 -4.95 -16.94
CA TRP A 199 -8.59 -5.85 -17.81
C TRP A 199 -10.06 -5.82 -17.46
N LYS A 200 -10.91 -5.43 -18.41
CA LYS A 200 -12.37 -5.40 -18.25
C LYS A 200 -12.95 -6.80 -18.44
N LEU A 201 -13.50 -7.36 -17.37
CA LEU A 201 -14.30 -8.59 -17.42
C LEU A 201 -15.71 -8.26 -17.95
N LYS A 202 -16.38 -9.23 -18.57
CA LYS A 202 -17.77 -9.08 -19.05
C LYS A 202 -18.76 -9.29 -17.92
#